data_28d697bfb52bf16a24688a7d9f15f152
#
_entry.id   28d697bfb52bf16a24688a7d9f15f152
#
_cell.length_a   1.000
_cell.length_b   1.000
_cell.length_c   1.000
_cell.angle_alpha   90.00
_cell.angle_beta   90.00
_cell.angle_gamma   90.00
#
_symmetry.space_group_name_H-M   'P 1'
#
loop_
_entity.id
_entity.type
_entity.pdbx_description
1 polymer ?
#
loop_
_entity_poly.entity_id
_entity_poly.type
_entity_poly.pdbx_seq_one_letter_code
_entity_poly.pdbx_strand_id
1 'polypeptide(L)'
;MVQWIRLLLGDPIVTKKEIVKQISERIGLTQLKTKEIVQLTFDAIVDTLLEDKRIELRNFGVFEVKQRKARKARNPRTGEKVDVPAKNVVTFKPGKEMEERVLHLTDVPEAHSKQELVAAGNATVDHSPGSKGSRLRK
;
A
#
# COMPACT_ATOMS: atom_id res chain seq x y z
N MET A 1 21.87 7.31 19.68
CA MET A 1 22.85 6.64 18.80
C MET A 1 22.20 5.88 17.62
N VAL A 2 20.88 5.86 17.48
CA VAL A 2 20.18 5.12 16.40
C VAL A 2 19.83 6.00 15.19
N GLN A 3 19.96 7.32 15.32
CA GLN A 3 19.53 8.30 14.31
C GLN A 3 20.45 8.42 13.10
N TRP A 4 21.75 8.14 13.28
CA TRP A 4 22.76 8.26 12.20
C TRP A 4 22.74 7.10 11.19
N ILE A 5 22.27 5.91 11.61
CA ILE A 5 22.14 4.74 10.75
C ILE A 5 20.96 4.89 9.78
N ARG A 6 19.96 5.69 10.15
CA ARG A 6 18.79 6.00 9.32
C ARG A 6 19.14 6.80 8.07
N LEU A 7 20.14 7.67 8.17
CA LEU A 7 20.56 8.55 7.05
C LEU A 7 21.36 7.83 5.96
N LEU A 8 22.01 6.70 6.29
CA LEU A 8 22.90 5.97 5.38
C LEU A 8 22.25 4.81 4.61
N LEU A 9 21.09 4.31 5.06
CA LEU A 9 20.46 3.11 4.51
C LEU A 9 19.08 3.34 3.85
N GLY A 10 18.62 4.60 3.73
CA GLY A 10 17.24 4.90 3.37
C GLY A 10 16.28 4.50 4.51
N ASP A 11 15.15 5.20 4.65
CA ASP A 11 14.16 4.85 5.67
C ASP A 11 13.67 3.42 5.47
N PRO A 12 13.92 2.50 6.43
CA PRO A 12 13.42 1.14 6.29
C PRO A 12 11.90 1.18 6.30
N ILE A 13 11.30 0.71 5.23
CA ILE A 13 9.84 0.53 5.17
C ILE A 13 9.45 -0.35 6.36
N VAL A 14 8.74 0.21 7.34
CA VAL A 14 8.27 -0.54 8.49
C VAL A 14 7.26 -1.58 8.02
N THR A 15 7.60 -2.84 8.19
CA THR A 15 6.77 -3.97 7.80
C THR A 15 5.98 -4.53 8.98
N LYS A 16 4.94 -5.32 8.71
CA LYS A 16 4.22 -6.06 9.75
C LYS A 16 5.15 -6.86 10.68
N LYS A 17 6.25 -7.40 10.14
CA LYS A 17 7.25 -8.16 10.92
C LYS A 17 7.90 -7.27 11.99
N GLU A 18 8.24 -6.04 11.65
CA GLU A 18 8.84 -5.10 12.58
C GLU A 18 7.85 -4.69 13.68
N ILE A 19 6.60 -4.45 13.32
CA ILE A 19 5.52 -4.17 14.28
C ILE A 19 5.36 -5.34 15.27
N VAL A 20 5.32 -6.57 14.75
CA VAL A 20 5.23 -7.78 15.59
C VAL A 20 6.41 -7.88 16.56
N LYS A 21 7.63 -7.60 16.11
CA LYS A 21 8.84 -7.61 16.94
C LYS A 21 8.73 -6.58 18.07
N GLN A 22 8.42 -5.34 17.76
CA GLN A 22 8.26 -4.26 18.73
C GLN A 22 7.17 -4.58 19.78
N ILE A 23 6.03 -5.11 19.35
CA ILE A 23 4.96 -5.50 20.26
C ILE A 23 5.42 -6.66 21.15
N SER A 24 6.03 -7.71 20.59
CA SER A 24 6.49 -8.88 21.35
C SER A 24 7.48 -8.52 22.45
N GLU A 25 8.43 -7.63 22.15
CA GLU A 25 9.41 -7.10 23.11
C GLU A 25 8.73 -6.27 24.21
N ARG A 26 7.74 -5.47 23.85
CA ARG A 26 7.05 -4.57 24.79
C ARG A 26 6.14 -5.29 25.77
N ILE A 27 5.47 -6.37 25.35
CA ILE A 27 4.51 -7.12 26.16
C ILE A 27 5.05 -8.44 26.71
N GLY A 28 6.30 -8.82 26.35
CA GLY A 28 6.95 -10.04 26.82
C GLY A 28 6.34 -11.33 26.26
N LEU A 29 5.65 -11.28 25.12
CA LEU A 29 5.14 -12.46 24.43
C LEU A 29 6.12 -12.98 23.37
N THR A 30 6.00 -14.27 23.03
CA THR A 30 6.76 -14.82 21.91
C THR A 30 6.34 -14.19 20.59
N GLN A 31 7.28 -13.98 19.66
CA GLN A 31 6.98 -13.40 18.35
C GLN A 31 5.94 -14.22 17.59
N LEU A 32 5.88 -15.54 17.80
CA LEU A 32 4.90 -16.40 17.13
C LEU A 32 3.46 -16.06 17.58
N LYS A 33 3.23 -15.99 18.89
CA LYS A 33 1.92 -15.63 19.45
C LYS A 33 1.53 -14.19 19.08
N THR A 34 2.49 -13.27 19.16
CA THR A 34 2.26 -11.88 18.77
C THR A 34 1.90 -11.75 17.29
N LYS A 35 2.58 -12.49 16.40
CA LYS A 35 2.26 -12.54 14.97
C LYS A 35 0.84 -13.01 14.73
N GLU A 36 0.40 -14.04 15.43
CA GLU A 36 -0.96 -14.58 15.34
C GLU A 36 -2.00 -13.54 15.78
N ILE A 37 -1.80 -12.90 16.93
CA ILE A 37 -2.70 -11.85 17.44
C ILE A 37 -2.81 -10.68 16.45
N VAL A 38 -1.68 -10.20 15.92
CA VAL A 38 -1.66 -9.11 14.94
C VAL A 38 -2.35 -9.52 13.65
N GLN A 39 -2.16 -10.76 13.19
CA GLN A 39 -2.83 -11.26 11.99
C GLN A 39 -4.35 -11.32 12.21
N LEU A 40 -4.80 -11.96 13.28
CA LEU A 40 -6.24 -12.05 13.61
C LEU A 40 -6.90 -10.67 13.75
N THR A 41 -6.17 -9.68 14.27
CA THR A 41 -6.66 -8.29 14.36
C THR A 41 -6.93 -7.71 12.97
N PHE A 42 -5.99 -7.87 12.03
CA PHE A 42 -6.19 -7.37 10.66
C PHE A 42 -7.30 -8.14 9.94
N ASP A 43 -7.36 -9.44 10.11
CA ASP A 43 -8.39 -10.28 9.50
C ASP A 43 -9.79 -9.86 10.01
N ALA A 44 -9.97 -9.65 11.31
CA ALA A 44 -11.22 -9.15 11.88
C ALA A 44 -11.61 -7.76 11.34
N ILE A 45 -10.64 -6.86 11.11
CA ILE A 45 -10.92 -5.55 10.48
C ILE A 45 -11.42 -5.75 9.04
N VAL A 46 -10.80 -6.65 8.27
CA VAL A 46 -11.20 -6.93 6.90
C VAL A 46 -12.60 -7.53 6.86
N ASP A 47 -12.88 -8.52 7.70
CA ASP A 47 -14.18 -9.20 7.79
C ASP A 47 -15.30 -8.19 8.14
N THR A 48 -15.09 -7.34 9.14
CA THR A 48 -16.03 -6.26 9.49
C THR A 48 -16.26 -5.31 8.31
N LEU A 49 -15.21 -4.97 7.55
CA LEU A 49 -15.37 -4.11 6.36
C LEU A 49 -16.15 -4.79 5.23
N LEU A 50 -16.06 -6.10 5.10
CA LEU A 50 -16.82 -6.85 4.10
C LEU A 50 -18.30 -6.94 4.47
N GLU A 51 -18.62 -7.03 5.76
CA GLU A 51 -19.99 -7.13 6.27
C GLU A 51 -20.63 -5.74 6.44
N ASP A 52 -20.07 -4.92 7.33
CA ASP A 52 -20.64 -3.65 7.78
C ASP A 52 -20.28 -2.44 6.92
N LYS A 53 -19.31 -2.60 5.99
CA LYS A 53 -18.78 -1.54 5.11
C LYS A 53 -18.09 -0.38 5.85
N ARG A 54 -18.08 -0.40 7.18
CA ARG A 54 -17.50 0.63 8.02
C ARG A 54 -17.04 0.07 9.37
N ILE A 55 -15.85 0.46 9.81
CA ILE A 55 -15.35 0.21 11.16
C ILE A 55 -14.76 1.48 11.74
N GLU A 56 -15.11 1.80 12.96
CA GLU A 56 -14.55 2.93 13.70
C GLU A 56 -13.68 2.42 14.85
N LEU A 57 -12.39 2.72 14.76
CA LEU A 57 -11.43 2.43 15.81
C LEU A 57 -11.13 3.74 16.54
N ARG A 58 -11.65 3.87 17.77
CA ARG A 58 -11.46 5.09 18.59
C ARG A 58 -9.98 5.42 18.71
N ASN A 59 -9.64 6.69 18.67
CA ASN A 59 -8.29 7.26 18.71
C ASN A 59 -7.38 6.90 17.54
N PHE A 60 -7.77 5.95 16.68
CA PHE A 60 -7.01 5.57 15.49
C PHE A 60 -7.61 6.16 14.22
N GLY A 61 -8.87 5.86 13.92
CA GLY A 61 -9.54 6.37 12.73
C GLY A 61 -10.69 5.49 12.27
N VAL A 62 -11.23 5.84 11.12
CA VAL A 62 -12.38 5.17 10.50
C VAL A 62 -11.98 4.61 9.14
N PHE A 63 -12.23 3.32 8.93
CA PHE A 63 -12.20 2.70 7.61
C PHE A 63 -13.63 2.60 7.06
N GLU A 64 -13.82 2.95 5.82
CA GLU A 64 -15.11 2.97 5.14
C GLU A 64 -14.98 2.48 3.71
N VAL A 65 -15.85 1.57 3.31
CA VAL A 65 -15.96 1.11 1.92
C VAL A 65 -16.85 2.07 1.16
N LYS A 66 -16.34 2.67 0.08
CA LYS A 66 -17.08 3.57 -0.81
C LYS A 66 -17.09 3.04 -2.22
N GLN A 67 -18.26 3.10 -2.85
CA GLN A 67 -18.36 2.85 -4.28
C GLN A 67 -18.00 4.11 -5.06
N ARG A 68 -16.96 4.04 -5.88
CA ARG A 68 -16.65 5.09 -6.85
C ARG A 68 -17.41 4.82 -8.14
N LYS A 69 -18.16 5.81 -8.59
CA LYS A 69 -18.91 5.75 -9.86
C LYS A 69 -17.97 5.60 -11.06
N ALA A 70 -18.45 4.94 -12.11
CA ALA A 70 -17.76 4.91 -13.38
C ALA A 70 -17.52 6.34 -13.90
N ARG A 71 -16.35 6.57 -14.46
CA ARG A 71 -15.97 7.87 -15.02
C ARG A 71 -15.13 7.72 -16.28
N LYS A 72 -15.19 8.71 -17.15
CA LYS A 72 -14.27 8.83 -18.27
C LYS A 72 -13.01 9.55 -17.78
N ALA A 73 -11.88 8.94 -17.96
CA ALA A 73 -10.58 9.53 -17.70
C ALA A 73 -9.87 9.78 -19.04
N ARG A 74 -8.83 10.60 -19.02
CA ARG A 74 -7.97 10.81 -20.19
C ARG A 74 -6.55 10.35 -19.80
N ASN A 75 -5.94 9.56 -20.66
CA ASN A 75 -4.54 9.17 -20.48
C ASN A 75 -3.66 10.43 -20.64
N PRO A 76 -2.89 10.83 -19.63
CA PRO A 76 -2.08 12.05 -19.71
C PRO A 76 -0.96 11.97 -20.75
N ARG A 77 -0.55 10.77 -21.17
CA ARG A 77 0.53 10.56 -22.15
C ARG A 77 0.02 10.52 -23.59
N THR A 78 -1.12 9.85 -23.85
CA THR A 78 -1.64 9.65 -25.21
C THR A 78 -2.82 10.57 -25.54
N GLY A 79 -3.45 11.18 -24.54
CA GLY A 79 -4.65 12.00 -24.68
C GLY A 79 -5.93 11.20 -24.92
N GLU A 80 -5.85 9.88 -25.02
CA GLU A 80 -6.99 8.99 -25.28
C GLU A 80 -7.98 8.96 -24.10
N LYS A 81 -9.25 8.84 -24.42
CA LYS A 81 -10.32 8.65 -23.43
C LYS A 81 -10.34 7.18 -22.99
N VAL A 82 -10.25 6.96 -21.69
CA VAL A 82 -10.31 5.63 -21.07
C VAL A 82 -11.52 5.58 -20.15
N ASP A 83 -12.37 4.58 -20.35
CA ASP A 83 -13.52 4.34 -19.45
C ASP A 83 -13.03 3.61 -18.18
N VAL A 84 -13.21 4.25 -17.03
CA VAL A 84 -12.90 3.66 -15.71
C VAL A 84 -14.20 3.13 -15.12
N PRO A 85 -14.33 1.80 -14.94
CA PRO A 85 -15.54 1.22 -14.37
C PRO A 85 -15.75 1.62 -12.91
N ALA A 86 -16.99 1.49 -12.44
CA ALA A 86 -17.30 1.64 -11.03
C ALA A 86 -16.57 0.57 -10.21
N LYS A 87 -16.02 0.97 -9.05
CA LYS A 87 -15.33 0.04 -8.14
C LYS A 87 -15.51 0.43 -6.69
N ASN A 88 -15.51 -0.58 -5.83
CA ASN A 88 -15.46 -0.38 -4.38
C ASN A 88 -14.03 -0.07 -3.96
N VAL A 89 -13.85 0.91 -3.09
CA VAL A 89 -12.55 1.32 -2.53
C VAL A 89 -12.69 1.48 -1.03
N VAL A 90 -11.66 1.05 -0.31
CA VAL A 90 -11.54 1.33 1.11
C VAL A 90 -10.91 2.71 1.27
N THR A 91 -11.53 3.55 2.09
CA THR A 91 -11.00 4.86 2.48
C THR A 91 -10.71 4.84 3.97
N PHE A 92 -9.57 5.38 4.36
CA PHE A 92 -9.19 5.59 5.74
C PHE A 92 -9.30 7.08 6.06
N LYS A 93 -9.92 7.40 7.20
CA LYS A 93 -9.94 8.73 7.79
C LYS A 93 -9.27 8.64 9.13
N PRO A 94 -8.15 9.34 9.35
CA PRO A 94 -7.50 9.33 10.65
C PRO A 94 -8.41 9.91 11.73
N GLY A 95 -8.22 9.45 12.96
CA GLY A 95 -8.87 10.04 14.12
C GLY A 95 -8.12 11.29 14.56
N LYS A 96 -8.79 12.12 15.36
CA LYS A 96 -8.27 13.41 15.80
C LYS A 96 -6.90 13.30 16.50
N GLU A 97 -6.72 12.31 17.36
CA GLU A 97 -5.45 12.08 18.05
C GLU A 97 -4.31 11.74 17.08
N MET A 98 -4.60 10.96 16.03
CA MET A 98 -3.63 10.66 14.99
C MET A 98 -3.30 11.91 14.16
N GLU A 99 -4.30 12.70 13.78
CA GLU A 99 -4.10 13.96 13.05
C GLU A 99 -3.22 14.93 13.84
N GLU A 100 -3.49 15.11 15.13
CA GLU A 100 -2.69 15.96 16.01
C GLU A 100 -1.22 15.50 16.09
N ARG A 101 -1.00 14.20 16.25
CA ARG A 101 0.37 13.65 16.31
C ARG A 101 1.13 13.82 14.99
N VAL A 102 0.45 13.65 13.86
CA VAL A 102 1.04 13.82 12.52
C VAL A 102 1.32 15.29 12.22
N LEU A 103 0.45 16.20 12.67
CA LEU A 103 0.62 17.65 12.47
C LEU A 103 1.93 18.18 13.08
N HIS A 104 2.40 17.57 14.15
CA HIS A 104 3.65 17.94 14.83
C HIS A 104 4.91 17.32 14.23
N LEU A 105 4.77 16.51 13.15
CA LEU A 105 5.93 15.97 12.44
C LEU A 105 6.58 17.09 11.61
N THR A 106 7.85 17.35 11.89
CA THR A 106 8.64 18.37 11.19
C THR A 106 9.40 17.83 9.97
N ASP A 107 9.52 16.49 9.88
CA ASP A 107 10.32 15.82 8.87
C ASP A 107 9.44 14.80 8.11
N VAL A 108 8.54 15.33 7.28
CA VAL A 108 7.74 14.52 6.38
C VAL A 108 8.37 14.57 5.00
N PRO A 109 8.87 13.45 4.45
CA PRO A 109 9.37 13.43 3.08
C PRO A 109 8.25 13.84 2.13
N GLU A 110 8.56 14.71 1.16
CA GLU A 110 7.59 15.12 0.15
C GLU A 110 6.96 13.88 -0.51
N ALA A 111 5.63 13.86 -0.60
CA ALA A 111 4.91 12.78 -1.24
C ALA A 111 5.40 12.66 -2.68
N HIS A 112 6.10 11.57 -2.99
CA HIS A 112 6.46 11.24 -4.36
C HIS A 112 5.20 11.29 -5.21
N SER A 113 5.20 12.17 -6.21
CA SER A 113 4.06 12.32 -7.11
C SER A 113 3.77 10.98 -7.75
N LYS A 114 2.49 10.62 -7.87
CA LYS A 114 1.99 9.36 -8.45
C LYS A 114 2.55 8.99 -9.83
N GLN A 115 3.39 9.83 -10.42
CA GLN A 115 3.99 9.64 -11.73
C GLN A 115 5.18 8.66 -11.73
N GLU A 116 5.92 8.52 -10.63
CA GLU A 116 7.08 7.60 -10.58
C GLU A 116 6.70 6.13 -10.37
N LEU A 117 5.59 5.85 -9.71
CA LEU A 117 5.12 4.46 -9.49
C LEU A 117 4.63 3.76 -10.76
N VAL A 118 4.33 4.51 -11.83
CA VAL A 118 3.90 3.94 -13.12
C VAL A 118 5.11 3.62 -14.02
N ALA A 119 6.24 4.27 -13.80
CA ALA A 119 7.46 4.06 -14.60
C ALA A 119 8.26 2.82 -14.17
N ALA A 120 8.16 2.40 -12.91
CA ALA A 120 8.88 1.23 -12.39
C ALA A 120 8.22 -0.12 -12.71
N GLY A 121 6.97 -0.14 -13.17
CA GLY A 121 6.20 -1.36 -13.45
C GLY A 121 6.33 -1.90 -14.88
N ASN A 122 7.07 -1.26 -15.78
CA ASN A 122 7.08 -1.61 -17.21
C ASN A 122 8.46 -1.99 -17.76
N ALA A 123 9.36 -2.45 -16.92
CA ALA A 123 10.63 -3.02 -17.37
C ALA A 123 10.55 -4.55 -17.32
N THR A 124 10.71 -5.13 -18.51
CA THR A 124 10.97 -6.53 -18.82
C THR A 124 9.78 -7.47 -19.06
N VAL A 125 9.25 -7.45 -20.29
CA VAL A 125 9.10 -8.72 -21.03
C VAL A 125 9.70 -8.51 -22.43
N ASP A 126 10.98 -8.79 -22.52
CA ASP A 126 11.68 -8.97 -23.79
C ASP A 126 11.20 -10.32 -24.38
N HIS A 127 10.34 -10.24 -25.36
CA HIS A 127 9.95 -11.38 -26.17
C HIS A 127 10.69 -11.32 -27.49
N SER A 128 11.87 -11.91 -27.52
CA SER A 128 12.66 -12.16 -28.72
C SER A 128 11.90 -13.12 -29.64
N PRO A 129 11.50 -12.75 -30.86
CA PRO A 129 10.96 -13.71 -31.81
C PRO A 129 12.11 -14.44 -32.50
N GLY A 130 12.20 -15.73 -32.21
CA GLY A 130 13.14 -16.67 -32.84
C GLY A 130 13.03 -16.69 -34.36
N SER A 131 14.15 -16.44 -34.99
CA SER A 131 14.47 -16.69 -36.37
C SER A 131 14.05 -18.10 -36.84
N LYS A 132 13.11 -18.17 -37.77
CA LYS A 132 12.93 -19.39 -38.58
C LYS A 132 13.60 -19.20 -39.92
N GLY A 133 14.71 -19.90 -40.03
CA GLY A 133 15.48 -20.04 -41.25
C GLY A 133 14.69 -20.63 -42.40
N SER A 134 14.87 -20.04 -43.55
CA SER A 134 14.49 -20.56 -44.84
C SER A 134 15.25 -21.84 -45.17
N ARG A 135 14.55 -22.85 -45.63
CA ARG A 135 15.13 -23.88 -46.51
C ARG A 135 14.29 -24.04 -47.75
N LEU A 136 14.82 -23.49 -48.81
CA LEU A 136 14.55 -23.93 -50.17
C LEU A 136 14.98 -25.38 -50.32
N ARG A 137 14.15 -26.19 -50.98
CA ARG A 137 14.58 -27.22 -51.97
C ARG A 137 13.34 -27.70 -52.76
N LYS A 138 13.51 -27.48 -54.05
CA LYS A 138 13.09 -28.19 -55.24
C LYS A 138 11.60 -28.44 -55.42
#